data_35b15365c581df04b3c90cadf08f626f
#
_entry.id   35b15365c581df04b3c90cadf08f626f
#
_cell.length_a   1.000
_cell.length_b   1.000
_cell.length_c   1.000
_cell.angle_alpha   90.00
_cell.angle_beta   90.00
_cell.angle_gamma   90.00
#
_symmetry.space_group_name_H-M   'P 1'
#
loop_
_entity.id
_entity.type
_entity.pdbx_description
1 polymer ?
#
loop_
_entity_poly.entity_id
_entity_poly.type
_entity_poly.pdbx_seq_one_letter_code
_entity_poly.pdbx_strand_id
1 'polypeptide(L)'
;MEAFDCKQIDLFQSFLCNHEEQRGKLSNAFPLWDCLPRYSMSRRAAQKMLKAGTFPKLLNIACQYLGRKIKIEIQPARLNDNGVVTEYYPGTSEELVEDALRKIATLQNHGYYDESRPRHGVSFTIYQLRKELKKQGHTRSYQEVVLSLKILARSSIEISSEDKKNKIYDVCTYFSRLSTVSRAGLEEDPEAKWYVEFHPLITKAISAIDYRQFNYELMMSHKTQLARWLHKYLVAKFINASVGQKFEMRFSTIKRDSGLLEGYGRNRAGMEAVRNAFNELANNGILQPILEKEGKDEKVTPFMENKIIGSKCEVEDIVYTVFPSAQFSSESKRANANVNRLKEKSSADR
;
A
#
# COMPACT_ATOMS: atom_id res chain seq x y z
N MET A 1 -26.89 -17.01 -9.76
CA MET A 1 -25.47 -17.24 -9.41
C MET A 1 -24.91 -18.09 -10.52
N GLU A 2 -24.29 -17.49 -11.52
CA GLU A 2 -23.65 -18.23 -12.63
C GLU A 2 -22.51 -19.06 -12.06
N ALA A 3 -22.42 -20.32 -12.49
CA ALA A 3 -21.34 -21.22 -12.09
C ALA A 3 -20.01 -20.66 -12.60
N PHE A 4 -19.07 -20.44 -11.71
CA PHE A 4 -17.70 -20.06 -12.07
C PHE A 4 -17.02 -21.20 -12.82
N ASP A 5 -16.33 -20.88 -13.91
CA ASP A 5 -15.51 -21.83 -14.64
C ASP A 5 -14.38 -22.37 -13.74
N CYS A 6 -14.05 -23.66 -13.83
CA CYS A 6 -13.06 -24.31 -12.96
C CYS A 6 -11.68 -23.61 -12.94
N LYS A 7 -11.28 -22.98 -14.05
CA LYS A 7 -10.04 -22.18 -14.16
C LYS A 7 -10.05 -20.92 -13.28
N GLN A 8 -11.21 -20.26 -13.16
CA GLN A 8 -11.38 -19.09 -12.31
C GLN A 8 -11.27 -19.46 -10.84
N ILE A 9 -11.76 -20.63 -10.46
CA ILE A 9 -11.69 -21.13 -9.08
C ILE A 9 -10.23 -21.37 -8.66
N ASP A 10 -9.39 -21.92 -9.51
CA ASP A 10 -7.99 -22.22 -9.20
C ASP A 10 -7.12 -20.98 -9.07
N LEU A 11 -7.27 -19.99 -9.94
CA LEU A 11 -6.58 -18.70 -9.84
C LEU A 11 -7.04 -17.93 -8.62
N PHE A 12 -8.34 -17.90 -8.33
CA PHE A 12 -8.90 -17.25 -7.18
C PHE A 12 -8.53 -17.96 -5.86
N GLN A 13 -8.53 -19.30 -5.85
CA GLN A 13 -8.06 -20.07 -4.69
C GLN A 13 -6.57 -19.86 -4.41
N SER A 14 -5.78 -19.62 -5.45
CA SER A 14 -4.36 -19.31 -5.32
C SER A 14 -4.10 -17.90 -4.83
N PHE A 15 -4.99 -16.95 -5.16
CA PHE A 15 -5.00 -15.61 -4.60
C PHE A 15 -5.41 -15.61 -3.13
N LEU A 16 -6.33 -16.51 -2.75
CA LEU A 16 -6.74 -16.69 -1.37
C LEU A 16 -5.61 -17.37 -0.58
N CYS A 17 -5.39 -16.93 0.65
CA CYS A 17 -4.46 -17.58 1.57
C CYS A 17 -5.10 -18.90 2.06
N ASN A 18 -4.76 -20.03 1.43
CA ASN A 18 -5.45 -21.33 1.64
C ASN A 18 -5.10 -22.05 2.95
N HIS A 19 -3.97 -21.75 3.58
CA HIS A 19 -3.60 -22.37 4.86
C HIS A 19 -4.25 -21.62 6.03
N GLU A 20 -5.02 -22.33 6.84
CA GLU A 20 -5.81 -21.74 7.95
C GLU A 20 -4.97 -20.91 8.92
N GLU A 21 -3.80 -21.42 9.32
CA GLU A 21 -2.85 -20.69 10.19
C GLU A 21 -2.28 -19.40 9.53
N GLN A 22 -2.24 -19.36 8.21
CA GLN A 22 -1.67 -18.25 7.45
C GLN A 22 -2.72 -17.22 7.01
N ARG A 23 -4.00 -17.63 6.91
CA ARG A 23 -5.11 -16.76 6.49
C ARG A 23 -5.23 -15.49 7.36
N GLY A 24 -5.02 -15.65 8.68
CA GLY A 24 -5.03 -14.50 9.61
C GLY A 24 -3.95 -13.48 9.33
N LYS A 25 -2.76 -13.93 8.91
CA LYS A 25 -1.52 -13.14 8.86
C LYS A 25 -1.19 -12.56 7.49
N LEU A 26 -1.58 -13.23 6.40
CA LEU A 26 -1.15 -12.86 5.05
C LEU A 26 -2.18 -11.98 4.31
N SER A 27 -1.70 -11.12 3.44
CA SER A 27 -2.44 -10.41 2.41
C SER A 27 -1.60 -10.32 1.13
N ASN A 28 -2.11 -9.66 0.09
CA ASN A 28 -1.44 -9.50 -1.19
C ASN A 28 -0.99 -8.06 -1.41
N ALA A 29 0.28 -7.88 -1.78
CA ALA A 29 0.84 -6.64 -2.26
C ALA A 29 0.85 -6.64 -3.79
N PHE A 30 0.51 -5.50 -4.38
CA PHE A 30 0.50 -5.26 -5.82
C PHE A 30 1.64 -4.28 -6.15
N PRO A 31 2.77 -4.77 -6.73
CA PRO A 31 4.02 -4.01 -6.76
C PRO A 31 3.90 -2.61 -7.35
N LEU A 32 3.21 -2.44 -8.49
CA LEU A 32 3.00 -1.11 -9.05
C LEU A 32 2.12 -0.28 -8.12
N TRP A 33 0.92 -0.77 -7.77
CA TRP A 33 -0.07 -0.03 -6.99
C TRP A 33 0.45 0.39 -5.61
N ASP A 34 1.14 -0.51 -4.89
CA ASP A 34 1.61 -0.26 -3.52
C ASP A 34 2.89 0.57 -3.42
N CYS A 35 3.68 0.68 -4.51
CA CYS A 35 4.85 1.55 -4.55
C CYS A 35 4.52 3.01 -4.91
N LEU A 36 3.32 3.29 -5.46
CA LEU A 36 2.93 4.65 -5.84
C LEU A 36 2.59 5.51 -4.61
N PRO A 37 2.93 6.82 -4.60
CA PRO A 37 2.65 7.76 -3.52
C PRO A 37 1.19 8.23 -3.50
N ARG A 38 0.25 7.30 -3.39
CA ARG A 38 -1.20 7.54 -3.52
C ARG A 38 -1.84 8.21 -2.29
N TYR A 39 -1.20 8.14 -1.14
CA TYR A 39 -1.70 8.59 0.16
C TYR A 39 -0.77 9.62 0.82
N SER A 40 -0.19 10.50 0.02
CA SER A 40 0.84 11.45 0.47
C SER A 40 0.30 12.65 1.25
N MET A 41 -0.99 12.98 1.11
CA MET A 41 -1.59 14.13 1.77
C MET A 41 -2.14 13.74 3.15
N SER A 42 -1.55 14.27 4.23
CA SER A 42 -2.10 14.09 5.57
C SER A 42 -3.32 14.99 5.80
N ARG A 43 -4.32 14.52 6.57
CA ARG A 43 -5.50 15.34 6.93
C ARG A 43 -5.12 16.67 7.58
N ARG A 44 -4.08 16.67 8.43
CA ARG A 44 -3.59 17.89 9.08
C ARG A 44 -3.02 18.90 8.08
N ALA A 45 -2.23 18.42 7.11
CA ALA A 45 -1.70 19.26 6.04
C ALA A 45 -2.83 19.82 5.17
N ALA A 46 -3.78 18.99 4.76
CA ALA A 46 -4.95 19.39 3.99
C ALA A 46 -5.78 20.46 4.70
N GLN A 47 -6.08 20.27 5.99
CA GLN A 47 -6.81 21.27 6.79
C GLN A 47 -6.06 22.59 6.92
N LYS A 48 -4.72 22.54 7.09
CA LYS A 48 -3.88 23.77 7.12
C LYS A 48 -3.95 24.52 5.79
N MET A 49 -3.87 23.80 4.67
CA MET A 49 -3.96 24.39 3.33
C MET A 49 -5.35 24.96 3.05
N LEU A 50 -6.42 24.28 3.47
CA LEU A 50 -7.80 24.79 3.37
C LEU A 50 -7.96 26.10 4.12
N LYS A 51 -7.48 26.18 5.36
CA LYS A 51 -7.53 27.42 6.17
C LYS A 51 -6.71 28.55 5.56
N ALA A 52 -5.60 28.23 4.90
CA ALA A 52 -4.73 29.19 4.23
C ALA A 52 -5.19 29.56 2.80
N GLY A 53 -6.27 28.95 2.28
CA GLY A 53 -6.71 29.14 0.91
C GLY A 53 -5.75 28.60 -0.15
N THR A 54 -4.82 27.74 0.24
CA THR A 54 -3.78 27.15 -0.64
C THR A 54 -4.01 25.68 -0.94
N PHE A 55 -5.22 25.16 -0.67
CA PHE A 55 -5.56 23.77 -0.94
C PHE A 55 -5.51 23.51 -2.45
N PRO A 56 -4.69 22.57 -2.94
CA PRO A 56 -4.55 22.33 -4.36
C PRO A 56 -5.83 21.69 -4.91
N LYS A 57 -6.28 22.14 -6.08
CA LYS A 57 -7.40 21.49 -6.80
C LYS A 57 -6.99 20.15 -7.40
N LEU A 58 -5.70 19.99 -7.67
CA LEU A 58 -5.09 18.80 -8.25
C LEU A 58 -3.72 18.58 -7.61
N LEU A 59 -3.50 17.39 -7.05
CA LEU A 59 -2.21 17.02 -6.46
C LEU A 59 -1.37 16.29 -7.51
N ASN A 60 -0.28 16.92 -7.93
CA ASN A 60 0.66 16.35 -8.90
C ASN A 60 1.88 15.78 -8.18
N ILE A 61 2.19 14.52 -8.42
CA ILE A 61 3.32 13.83 -7.81
C ILE A 61 4.10 13.09 -8.92
N ALA A 62 5.43 13.23 -8.88
CA ALA A 62 6.32 12.48 -9.75
C ALA A 62 7.07 11.41 -8.94
N CYS A 63 7.09 10.18 -9.42
CA CYS A 63 7.81 9.08 -8.79
C CYS A 63 8.51 8.22 -9.86
N GLN A 64 9.22 7.17 -9.42
CA GLN A 64 9.83 6.19 -10.34
C GLN A 64 9.42 4.76 -9.96
N TYR A 65 9.09 3.98 -10.99
CA TYR A 65 8.83 2.56 -10.84
C TYR A 65 9.55 1.76 -11.94
N LEU A 66 10.41 0.81 -11.53
CA LEU A 66 11.24 -0.01 -12.44
C LEU A 66 12.02 0.84 -13.48
N GLY A 67 12.63 1.94 -13.02
CA GLY A 67 13.41 2.85 -13.87
C GLY A 67 12.57 3.80 -14.72
N ARG A 68 11.24 3.69 -14.72
CA ARG A 68 10.33 4.54 -15.49
C ARG A 68 9.85 5.71 -14.65
N LYS A 69 9.79 6.89 -15.24
CA LYS A 69 9.16 8.07 -14.63
C LYS A 69 7.64 7.92 -14.72
N ILE A 70 7.00 7.98 -13.57
CA ILE A 70 5.54 7.95 -13.43
C ILE A 70 5.07 9.30 -12.91
N LYS A 71 4.08 9.86 -13.56
CA LYS A 71 3.34 11.03 -13.11
C LYS A 71 2.00 10.58 -12.55
N ILE A 72 1.65 11.10 -11.40
CA ILE A 72 0.38 10.84 -10.73
C ILE A 72 -0.32 12.17 -10.53
N GLU A 73 -1.59 12.22 -10.91
CA GLU A 73 -2.47 13.33 -10.61
C GLU A 73 -3.65 12.82 -9.78
N ILE A 74 -3.88 13.42 -8.63
CA ILE A 74 -4.97 13.03 -7.73
C ILE A 74 -5.94 14.19 -7.60
N GLN A 75 -7.23 13.92 -7.87
CA GLN A 75 -8.32 14.85 -7.58
C GLN A 75 -8.95 14.52 -6.23
N PRO A 76 -9.21 15.51 -5.38
CA PRO A 76 -9.84 15.28 -4.09
C PRO A 76 -11.30 14.84 -4.25
N ALA A 77 -11.77 14.04 -3.30
CA ALA A 77 -13.20 13.78 -3.16
C ALA A 77 -13.93 15.04 -2.72
N ARG A 78 -15.05 15.36 -3.36
CA ARG A 78 -15.97 16.41 -2.94
C ARG A 78 -17.20 15.77 -2.30
N LEU A 79 -17.36 15.99 -1.01
CA LEU A 79 -18.46 15.44 -0.23
C LEU A 79 -19.34 16.59 0.25
N ASN A 80 -20.64 16.43 0.01
CA ASN A 80 -21.66 17.36 0.53
C ASN A 80 -22.14 16.80 1.88
N ASP A 81 -21.95 17.57 2.93
CA ASP A 81 -22.49 17.32 4.25
C ASP A 81 -23.40 18.49 4.64
N ASN A 82 -24.71 18.24 4.67
CA ASN A 82 -25.74 19.24 5.03
C ASN A 82 -25.62 20.57 4.26
N GLY A 83 -25.34 20.51 2.95
CA GLY A 83 -25.21 21.67 2.09
C GLY A 83 -23.81 22.29 2.03
N VAL A 84 -22.88 21.82 2.85
CA VAL A 84 -21.49 22.26 2.83
C VAL A 84 -20.64 21.25 2.05
N VAL A 85 -20.01 21.70 0.96
CA VAL A 85 -19.07 20.87 0.19
C VAL A 85 -17.69 20.94 0.79
N THR A 86 -17.19 19.81 1.24
CA THR A 86 -15.82 19.66 1.77
C THR A 86 -14.96 18.80 0.85
N GLU A 87 -13.71 19.21 0.64
CA GLU A 87 -12.76 18.51 -0.20
C GLU A 87 -11.79 17.67 0.66
N TYR A 88 -11.55 16.43 0.24
CA TYR A 88 -10.69 15.47 0.94
C TYR A 88 -9.74 14.78 -0.03
N TYR A 89 -8.43 14.83 0.26
CA TYR A 89 -7.47 13.92 -0.35
C TYR A 89 -7.41 12.61 0.42
N PRO A 90 -7.25 11.46 -0.27
CA PRO A 90 -6.95 10.20 0.40
C PRO A 90 -5.63 10.29 1.18
N GLY A 91 -5.64 9.84 2.43
CA GLY A 91 -4.49 9.88 3.31
C GLY A 91 -4.33 8.58 4.11
N THR A 92 -3.69 8.68 5.27
CA THR A 92 -3.37 7.52 6.13
C THR A 92 -4.60 6.69 6.52
N SER A 93 -5.75 7.33 6.78
CA SER A 93 -6.98 6.60 7.15
C SER A 93 -7.52 5.78 5.99
N GLU A 94 -7.49 6.36 4.79
CA GLU A 94 -7.94 5.73 3.55
C GLU A 94 -7.01 4.58 3.15
N GLU A 95 -5.69 4.72 3.36
CA GLU A 95 -4.72 3.64 3.18
C GLU A 95 -5.03 2.44 4.08
N LEU A 96 -5.24 2.67 5.37
CA LEU A 96 -5.57 1.60 6.33
C LEU A 96 -6.89 0.90 5.98
N VAL A 97 -7.89 1.64 5.52
CA VAL A 97 -9.18 1.08 5.07
C VAL A 97 -9.01 0.23 3.82
N GLU A 98 -8.25 0.71 2.81
CA GLU A 98 -7.95 -0.08 1.61
C GLU A 98 -7.19 -1.36 1.96
N ASP A 99 -6.14 -1.28 2.78
CA ASP A 99 -5.34 -2.45 3.18
C ASP A 99 -6.19 -3.47 3.95
N ALA A 100 -7.08 -3.03 4.84
CA ALA A 100 -8.00 -3.90 5.57
C ALA A 100 -9.04 -4.57 4.66
N LEU A 101 -9.58 -3.84 3.66
CA LEU A 101 -10.49 -4.41 2.67
C LEU A 101 -9.80 -5.43 1.77
N ARG A 102 -8.58 -5.16 1.35
CA ARG A 102 -7.75 -6.12 0.60
C ARG A 102 -7.48 -7.39 1.43
N LYS A 103 -7.26 -7.23 2.75
CA LYS A 103 -7.16 -8.36 3.67
C LYS A 103 -8.45 -9.16 3.73
N ILE A 104 -9.59 -8.52 3.89
CA ILE A 104 -10.90 -9.19 3.92
C ILE A 104 -11.16 -9.93 2.58
N ALA A 105 -10.76 -9.33 1.45
CA ALA A 105 -10.87 -9.96 0.14
C ALA A 105 -10.07 -11.26 -0.02
N THR A 106 -9.00 -11.45 0.77
CA THR A 106 -8.24 -12.71 0.78
C THR A 106 -8.89 -13.83 1.62
N LEU A 107 -9.95 -13.50 2.36
CA LEU A 107 -10.71 -14.48 3.13
C LEU A 107 -11.75 -15.15 2.24
N GLN A 108 -11.97 -16.45 2.44
CA GLN A 108 -13.02 -17.18 1.73
C GLN A 108 -14.39 -16.51 1.93
N ASN A 109 -15.19 -16.49 0.86
CA ASN A 109 -16.55 -15.94 0.82
C ASN A 109 -16.68 -14.40 0.86
N HIS A 110 -15.61 -13.65 0.89
CA HIS A 110 -15.67 -12.18 0.89
C HIS A 110 -15.14 -11.52 -0.39
N GLY A 111 -14.05 -12.05 -0.95
CA GLY A 111 -13.49 -11.57 -2.21
C GLY A 111 -14.21 -12.17 -3.42
N TYR A 112 -14.25 -11.42 -4.51
CA TYR A 112 -14.66 -11.94 -5.79
C TYR A 112 -13.70 -11.46 -6.90
N TYR A 113 -13.60 -12.26 -7.94
CA TYR A 113 -12.86 -11.97 -9.16
C TYR A 113 -13.65 -12.48 -10.36
N ASP A 114 -13.84 -11.63 -11.36
CA ASP A 114 -14.51 -11.97 -12.62
C ASP A 114 -13.51 -11.74 -13.77
N GLU A 115 -13.09 -12.82 -14.43
CA GLU A 115 -12.12 -12.78 -15.51
C GLU A 115 -12.76 -12.35 -16.83
N SER A 116 -14.04 -12.70 -17.06
CA SER A 116 -14.77 -12.33 -18.26
C SER A 116 -15.03 -10.82 -18.36
N ARG A 117 -15.19 -10.18 -17.19
CA ARG A 117 -15.24 -8.73 -17.00
C ARG A 117 -14.24 -8.37 -15.91
N PRO A 118 -12.96 -8.10 -16.25
CA PRO A 118 -11.89 -7.99 -15.25
C PRO A 118 -12.27 -7.08 -14.08
N ARG A 119 -12.79 -7.67 -13.02
CA ARG A 119 -13.26 -7.00 -11.81
C ARG A 119 -12.77 -7.77 -10.59
N HIS A 120 -12.28 -7.06 -9.62
CA HIS A 120 -11.90 -7.62 -8.33
C HIS A 120 -12.47 -6.73 -7.22
N GLY A 121 -13.09 -7.36 -6.24
CA GLY A 121 -13.72 -6.62 -5.16
C GLY A 121 -13.94 -7.44 -3.91
N VAL A 122 -14.65 -6.83 -2.96
CA VAL A 122 -14.93 -7.41 -1.65
C VAL A 122 -16.33 -7.03 -1.17
N SER A 123 -17.03 -8.00 -0.58
CA SER A 123 -18.29 -7.80 0.12
C SER A 123 -18.05 -7.89 1.63
N PHE A 124 -18.54 -6.93 2.39
CA PHE A 124 -18.29 -6.82 3.82
C PHE A 124 -19.40 -6.05 4.54
N THR A 125 -19.40 -6.10 5.87
CA THR A 125 -20.17 -5.15 6.71
C THR A 125 -19.20 -4.13 7.33
N ILE A 126 -19.69 -2.96 7.70
CA ILE A 126 -18.86 -1.96 8.40
C ILE A 126 -18.35 -2.54 9.74
N TYR A 127 -19.13 -3.40 10.39
CA TYR A 127 -18.69 -4.10 11.58
C TYR A 127 -17.46 -4.98 11.32
N GLN A 128 -17.45 -5.78 10.25
CA GLN A 128 -16.31 -6.61 9.88
C GLN A 128 -15.05 -5.77 9.61
N LEU A 129 -15.18 -4.69 8.85
CA LEU A 129 -14.07 -3.80 8.53
C LEU A 129 -13.52 -3.11 9.80
N ARG A 130 -14.38 -2.62 10.69
CA ARG A 130 -13.97 -2.04 11.98
C ARG A 130 -13.31 -3.07 12.89
N LYS A 131 -13.81 -4.30 12.91
CA LYS A 131 -13.22 -5.41 13.68
C LYS A 131 -11.81 -5.73 13.19
N GLU A 132 -11.60 -5.78 11.87
CA GLU A 132 -10.28 -5.99 11.29
C GLU A 132 -9.31 -4.85 11.64
N LEU A 133 -9.73 -3.60 11.44
CA LEU A 133 -8.93 -2.42 11.82
C LEU A 133 -8.57 -2.42 13.31
N LYS A 134 -9.54 -2.72 14.17
CA LYS A 134 -9.32 -2.80 15.63
C LYS A 134 -8.34 -3.92 16.00
N LYS A 135 -8.43 -5.08 15.37
CA LYS A 135 -7.49 -6.20 15.55
C LYS A 135 -6.05 -5.77 15.30
N GLN A 136 -5.85 -4.87 14.35
CA GLN A 136 -4.53 -4.36 13.96
C GLN A 136 -4.12 -3.09 14.74
N GLY A 137 -4.88 -2.70 15.80
CA GLY A 137 -4.59 -1.53 16.62
C GLY A 137 -5.06 -0.18 16.04
N HIS A 138 -5.82 -0.20 14.94
CA HIS A 138 -6.32 0.99 14.24
C HIS A 138 -7.82 1.20 14.46
N THR A 139 -8.24 1.47 15.70
CA THR A 139 -9.66 1.69 16.02
C THR A 139 -10.22 2.90 15.27
N ARG A 140 -11.40 2.73 14.64
CA ARG A 140 -12.16 3.77 13.94
C ARG A 140 -13.64 3.70 14.30
N SER A 141 -14.29 4.85 14.33
CA SER A 141 -15.73 4.96 14.45
C SER A 141 -16.43 4.51 13.17
N TYR A 142 -17.74 4.28 13.23
CA TYR A 142 -18.56 3.98 12.04
C TYR A 142 -18.45 5.10 11.01
N GLN A 143 -18.62 6.35 11.45
CA GLN A 143 -18.60 7.54 10.58
C GLN A 143 -17.23 7.74 9.92
N GLU A 144 -16.12 7.51 10.64
CA GLU A 144 -14.78 7.62 10.06
C GLU A 144 -14.55 6.58 8.95
N VAL A 145 -15.03 5.34 9.14
CA VAL A 145 -14.90 4.29 8.13
C VAL A 145 -15.75 4.62 6.90
N VAL A 146 -17.02 5.01 7.09
CA VAL A 146 -17.90 5.41 5.99
C VAL A 146 -17.34 6.62 5.23
N LEU A 147 -16.79 7.62 5.95
CA LEU A 147 -16.12 8.76 5.34
C LEU A 147 -14.94 8.33 4.47
N SER A 148 -14.07 7.44 4.98
CA SER A 148 -12.92 6.94 4.21
C SER A 148 -13.36 6.16 2.96
N LEU A 149 -14.42 5.36 3.04
CA LEU A 149 -15.00 4.67 1.88
C LEU A 149 -15.53 5.67 0.82
N LYS A 150 -16.25 6.71 1.26
CA LYS A 150 -16.76 7.78 0.37
C LYS A 150 -15.59 8.55 -0.28
N ILE A 151 -14.51 8.83 0.46
CA ILE A 151 -13.32 9.50 -0.07
C ILE A 151 -12.68 8.64 -1.16
N LEU A 152 -12.44 7.35 -0.90
CA LEU A 152 -11.82 6.43 -1.86
C LEU A 152 -12.67 6.22 -3.13
N ALA A 153 -13.99 6.21 -3.00
CA ALA A 153 -14.89 6.05 -4.13
C ALA A 153 -15.07 7.32 -4.98
N ARG A 154 -14.71 8.50 -4.46
CA ARG A 154 -14.91 9.80 -5.14
C ARG A 154 -13.63 10.54 -5.46
N SER A 155 -12.47 10.10 -4.96
CA SER A 155 -11.18 10.63 -5.38
C SER A 155 -10.75 9.92 -6.65
N SER A 156 -10.40 10.67 -7.70
CA SER A 156 -9.81 10.09 -8.89
C SER A 156 -8.30 10.14 -8.85
N ILE A 157 -7.66 9.15 -9.47
CA ILE A 157 -6.22 9.06 -9.66
C ILE A 157 -5.94 8.83 -11.14
N GLU A 158 -5.09 9.66 -11.71
CA GLU A 158 -4.51 9.47 -13.03
C GLU A 158 -3.06 9.03 -12.88
N ILE A 159 -2.69 7.94 -13.55
CA ILE A 159 -1.35 7.38 -13.54
C ILE A 159 -0.86 7.36 -14.98
N SER A 160 0.20 8.09 -15.28
CA SER A 160 0.78 8.16 -16.61
C SER A 160 2.30 7.96 -16.59
N SER A 161 2.85 7.33 -17.64
CA SER A 161 4.30 7.22 -17.82
C SER A 161 4.75 8.00 -19.05
N GLU A 162 5.91 8.64 -18.94
CA GLU A 162 6.51 9.41 -20.05
C GLU A 162 7.26 8.51 -21.06
N ASP A 163 7.33 7.19 -20.84
CA ASP A 163 8.05 6.26 -21.71
C ASP A 163 7.36 6.11 -23.06
N LYS A 164 8.10 6.40 -24.15
CA LYS A 164 7.57 6.33 -25.53
C LYS A 164 7.22 4.92 -25.98
N LYS A 165 7.86 3.88 -25.42
CA LYS A 165 7.68 2.48 -25.84
C LYS A 165 6.57 1.73 -25.12
N ASN A 166 6.31 2.07 -23.86
CA ASN A 166 5.28 1.43 -23.03
C ASN A 166 4.53 2.49 -22.25
N LYS A 167 3.59 3.17 -22.89
CA LYS A 167 2.75 4.18 -22.23
C LYS A 167 1.80 3.50 -21.26
N ILE A 168 1.93 3.83 -19.98
CA ILE A 168 0.88 3.59 -19.00
C ILE A 168 0.04 4.86 -18.99
N TYR A 169 -1.25 4.71 -19.16
CA TYR A 169 -2.23 5.76 -18.94
C TYR A 169 -3.48 5.11 -18.36
N ASP A 170 -3.80 5.43 -17.14
CA ASP A 170 -4.95 4.87 -16.43
C ASP A 170 -5.56 5.97 -15.57
N VAL A 171 -6.86 6.19 -15.72
CA VAL A 171 -7.64 7.18 -14.95
C VAL A 171 -8.84 6.48 -14.36
N CYS A 172 -8.92 6.42 -13.05
CA CYS A 172 -10.04 5.82 -12.34
C CYS A 172 -10.14 6.39 -10.92
N THR A 173 -11.20 6.07 -10.20
CA THR A 173 -11.26 6.29 -8.75
C THR A 173 -10.52 5.17 -8.02
N TYR A 174 -10.10 5.41 -6.76
CA TYR A 174 -9.43 4.39 -5.94
C TYR A 174 -10.28 3.12 -5.79
N PHE A 175 -11.58 3.30 -5.59
CA PHE A 175 -12.57 2.23 -5.74
C PHE A 175 -13.41 2.53 -6.97
N SER A 176 -13.35 1.65 -7.97
CA SER A 176 -14.11 1.82 -9.21
C SER A 176 -15.62 1.75 -8.97
N ARG A 177 -16.03 1.10 -7.88
CA ARG A 177 -17.41 1.03 -7.43
C ARG A 177 -17.50 0.94 -5.92
N LEU A 178 -18.46 1.64 -5.33
CA LEU A 178 -18.91 1.49 -3.95
C LEU A 178 -20.43 1.38 -3.97
N SER A 179 -20.98 0.30 -3.44
CA SER A 179 -22.42 0.12 -3.31
C SER A 179 -22.76 -0.51 -1.97
N THR A 180 -23.97 -0.25 -1.51
CA THR A 180 -24.51 -0.84 -0.29
C THR A 180 -25.97 -1.25 -0.52
N VAL A 181 -26.36 -2.35 0.12
CA VAL A 181 -27.72 -2.85 0.12
C VAL A 181 -28.15 -3.00 1.57
N SER A 182 -29.13 -2.23 1.96
CA SER A 182 -29.74 -2.29 3.29
C SER A 182 -31.24 -2.53 3.19
N ARG A 183 -31.80 -3.20 4.19
CA ARG A 183 -33.26 -3.41 4.31
C ARG A 183 -33.96 -2.31 5.07
N ALA A 184 -33.27 -1.52 5.87
CA ALA A 184 -33.84 -0.60 6.86
C ALA A 184 -33.40 0.87 6.73
N GLY A 185 -32.62 1.24 5.73
CA GLY A 185 -32.04 2.58 5.63
C GLY A 185 -30.51 2.54 5.53
N LEU A 186 -29.99 3.25 4.53
CA LEU A 186 -28.67 2.94 3.95
C LEU A 186 -27.45 3.26 4.82
N GLU A 187 -27.54 4.18 5.77
CA GLU A 187 -26.34 4.68 6.47
C GLU A 187 -26.25 4.24 7.93
N GLU A 188 -27.33 3.75 8.53
CA GLU A 188 -27.37 3.44 9.96
C GLU A 188 -27.50 1.95 10.29
N ASP A 189 -27.66 1.08 9.27
CA ASP A 189 -27.79 -0.36 9.45
C ASP A 189 -26.41 -1.02 9.60
N PRO A 190 -26.02 -1.50 10.81
CA PRO A 190 -24.73 -2.15 11.02
C PRO A 190 -24.55 -3.46 10.24
N GLU A 191 -25.65 -4.10 9.84
CA GLU A 191 -25.69 -5.35 9.08
C GLU A 191 -25.79 -5.12 7.57
N ALA A 192 -25.86 -3.87 7.13
CA ALA A 192 -25.86 -3.54 5.71
C ALA A 192 -24.62 -4.13 5.02
N LYS A 193 -24.86 -4.83 3.91
CA LYS A 193 -23.77 -5.37 3.09
C LYS A 193 -23.27 -4.28 2.17
N TRP A 194 -22.00 -3.97 2.33
CA TRP A 194 -21.22 -3.08 1.49
C TRP A 194 -20.43 -3.88 0.47
N TYR A 195 -20.24 -3.28 -0.69
CA TYR A 195 -19.54 -3.85 -1.80
C TYR A 195 -18.58 -2.82 -2.39
N VAL A 196 -17.32 -3.21 -2.59
CA VAL A 196 -16.28 -2.39 -3.19
C VAL A 196 -15.66 -3.15 -4.36
N GLU A 197 -15.48 -2.47 -5.49
CA GLU A 197 -14.56 -2.88 -6.55
C GLU A 197 -13.28 -2.07 -6.42
N PHE A 198 -12.14 -2.77 -6.43
CA PHE A 198 -10.82 -2.15 -6.38
C PHE A 198 -10.45 -1.50 -7.72
N HIS A 199 -9.40 -0.71 -7.70
CA HIS A 199 -8.87 -0.07 -8.91
C HIS A 199 -8.51 -1.11 -10.00
N PRO A 200 -8.75 -0.83 -11.29
CA PRO A 200 -8.48 -1.76 -12.39
C PRO A 200 -7.04 -2.27 -12.46
N LEU A 201 -6.04 -1.49 -12.01
CA LEU A 201 -4.65 -1.94 -11.93
C LEU A 201 -4.46 -3.13 -10.99
N ILE A 202 -5.23 -3.22 -9.90
CA ILE A 202 -5.22 -4.38 -8.99
C ILE A 202 -5.74 -5.61 -9.74
N THR A 203 -6.84 -5.48 -10.46
CA THR A 203 -7.40 -6.57 -11.28
C THR A 203 -6.43 -7.03 -12.36
N LYS A 204 -5.80 -6.09 -13.08
CA LYS A 204 -4.76 -6.38 -14.07
C LYS A 204 -3.57 -7.15 -13.46
N ALA A 205 -3.14 -6.75 -12.25
CA ALA A 205 -2.05 -7.41 -11.55
C ALA A 205 -2.42 -8.85 -11.13
N ILE A 206 -3.67 -9.10 -10.73
CA ILE A 206 -4.15 -10.46 -10.43
C ILE A 206 -4.14 -11.32 -11.68
N SER A 207 -4.71 -10.85 -12.80
CA SER A 207 -4.72 -11.57 -14.08
C SER A 207 -3.32 -11.88 -14.60
N ALA A 208 -2.36 -10.97 -14.36
CA ALA A 208 -0.96 -11.13 -14.77
C ALA A 208 -0.11 -11.93 -13.76
N ILE A 209 -0.69 -12.39 -12.64
CA ILE A 209 0.03 -13.00 -11.52
C ILE A 209 1.20 -12.08 -11.07
N ASP A 210 0.95 -10.77 -11.05
CA ASP A 210 1.90 -9.74 -10.59
C ASP A 210 1.49 -9.24 -9.21
N TYR A 211 1.43 -10.15 -8.25
CA TYR A 211 1.17 -9.86 -6.85
C TYR A 211 2.03 -10.75 -5.96
N ARG A 212 2.23 -10.34 -4.71
CA ARG A 212 3.05 -11.08 -3.75
C ARG A 212 2.33 -11.19 -2.41
N GLN A 213 2.26 -12.38 -1.87
CA GLN A 213 1.81 -12.58 -0.50
C GLN A 213 2.85 -12.04 0.48
N PHE A 214 2.39 -11.35 1.50
CA PHE A 214 3.23 -10.76 2.55
C PHE A 214 2.53 -10.78 3.91
N ASN A 215 3.29 -10.56 4.96
CA ASN A 215 2.77 -10.54 6.33
C ASN A 215 2.05 -9.21 6.61
N TYR A 216 0.74 -9.24 6.45
CA TYR A 216 -0.15 -8.11 6.65
C TYR A 216 -0.21 -7.67 8.12
N GLU A 217 -0.22 -8.62 9.09
CA GLU A 217 -0.25 -8.28 10.51
C GLU A 217 0.98 -7.47 10.91
N LEU A 218 2.17 -7.89 10.48
CA LEU A 218 3.40 -7.13 10.71
C LEU A 218 3.37 -5.76 10.03
N MET A 219 2.88 -5.69 8.80
CA MET A 219 2.76 -4.41 8.08
C MET A 219 1.82 -3.46 8.80
N MET A 220 0.67 -3.93 9.24
CA MET A 220 -0.31 -3.11 9.97
C MET A 220 0.14 -2.74 11.39
N SER A 221 1.04 -3.51 12.01
CA SER A 221 1.60 -3.19 13.33
C SER A 221 2.54 -1.98 13.32
N HIS A 222 3.01 -1.55 12.15
CA HIS A 222 3.83 -0.35 12.04
C HIS A 222 3.00 0.90 12.39
N LYS A 223 3.56 1.73 13.28
CA LYS A 223 2.91 2.95 13.78
C LYS A 223 2.91 4.05 12.74
N THR A 224 4.03 4.18 11.98
CA THR A 224 4.19 5.24 11.00
C THR A 224 3.75 4.79 9.62
N GLN A 225 3.16 5.72 8.86
CA GLN A 225 2.78 5.47 7.47
C GLN A 225 4.02 5.17 6.61
N LEU A 226 5.14 5.84 6.89
CA LEU A 226 6.39 5.64 6.16
C LEU A 226 6.93 4.21 6.36
N ALA A 227 6.85 3.66 7.58
CA ALA A 227 7.27 2.28 7.85
C ALA A 227 6.36 1.26 7.12
N ARG A 228 5.04 1.48 7.09
CA ARG A 228 4.12 0.66 6.31
C ARG A 228 4.43 0.70 4.81
N TRP A 229 4.67 1.90 4.28
CA TRP A 229 5.06 2.06 2.88
C TRP A 229 6.40 1.37 2.59
N LEU A 230 7.43 1.57 3.43
CA LEU A 230 8.73 0.90 3.27
C LEU A 230 8.61 -0.62 3.33
N HIS A 231 7.77 -1.17 4.20
CA HIS A 231 7.53 -2.62 4.26
C HIS A 231 6.97 -3.12 2.92
N LYS A 232 5.90 -2.49 2.40
CA LYS A 232 5.31 -2.84 1.08
C LYS A 232 6.32 -2.64 -0.05
N TYR A 233 7.13 -1.58 0.02
CA TYR A 233 8.19 -1.30 -0.95
C TYR A 233 9.27 -2.40 -0.97
N LEU A 234 9.73 -2.86 0.20
CA LEU A 234 10.67 -3.99 0.30
C LEU A 234 10.06 -5.28 -0.23
N VAL A 235 8.82 -5.59 0.08
CA VAL A 235 8.09 -6.75 -0.48
C VAL A 235 8.07 -6.70 -2.01
N ALA A 236 7.87 -5.52 -2.59
CA ALA A 236 7.78 -5.33 -4.04
C ALA A 236 9.14 -5.30 -4.75
N LYS A 237 10.19 -4.76 -4.10
CA LYS A 237 11.50 -4.48 -4.73
C LYS A 237 12.61 -5.44 -4.31
N PHE A 238 12.59 -5.92 -3.08
CA PHE A 238 13.60 -6.85 -2.57
C PHE A 238 13.16 -8.31 -2.78
N ILE A 239 12.86 -8.63 -4.05
CA ILE A 239 12.25 -9.91 -4.46
C ILE A 239 13.09 -11.12 -4.05
N ASN A 240 14.42 -11.02 -4.20
CA ASN A 240 15.35 -12.10 -3.90
C ASN A 240 16.00 -11.94 -2.51
N ALA A 241 15.26 -11.40 -1.54
CA ALA A 241 15.76 -11.21 -0.20
C ALA A 241 16.29 -12.52 0.40
N SER A 242 17.53 -12.52 0.81
CA SER A 242 18.18 -13.64 1.53
C SER A 242 19.09 -13.10 2.63
N VAL A 243 19.28 -13.90 3.67
CA VAL A 243 20.15 -13.54 4.80
C VAL A 243 21.54 -13.15 4.29
N GLY A 244 22.02 -11.99 4.73
CA GLY A 244 23.32 -11.43 4.31
C GLY A 244 23.29 -10.65 2.99
N GLN A 245 22.19 -10.67 2.23
CA GLN A 245 22.06 -9.86 1.03
C GLN A 245 21.62 -8.44 1.40
N LYS A 246 22.38 -7.44 0.92
CA LYS A 246 22.07 -6.04 1.14
C LYS A 246 21.02 -5.52 0.17
N PHE A 247 20.23 -4.54 0.62
CA PHE A 247 19.38 -3.71 -0.21
C PHE A 247 19.73 -2.25 0.04
N GLU A 248 19.94 -1.49 -1.02
CA GLU A 248 20.35 -0.10 -0.95
C GLU A 248 19.25 0.82 -1.50
N MET A 249 19.00 1.90 -0.78
CA MET A 249 18.06 2.93 -1.21
C MET A 249 18.53 4.32 -0.77
N ARG A 250 18.32 5.32 -1.64
CA ARG A 250 18.70 6.71 -1.34
C ARG A 250 17.56 7.42 -0.61
N PHE A 251 17.91 8.35 0.26
CA PHE A 251 16.92 9.25 0.89
C PHE A 251 16.07 9.97 -0.16
N SER A 252 16.70 10.50 -1.23
CA SER A 252 16.00 11.15 -2.34
C SER A 252 14.99 10.24 -3.03
N THR A 253 15.31 8.94 -3.17
CA THR A 253 14.39 7.93 -3.72
C THR A 253 13.21 7.68 -2.78
N ILE A 254 13.46 7.50 -1.47
CA ILE A 254 12.41 7.32 -0.47
C ILE A 254 11.48 8.55 -0.45
N LYS A 255 12.05 9.75 -0.45
CA LYS A 255 11.30 11.01 -0.44
C LYS A 255 10.39 11.11 -1.67
N ARG A 256 10.95 10.93 -2.86
CA ARG A 256 10.24 11.02 -4.13
C ARG A 256 9.14 9.95 -4.26
N ASP A 257 9.48 8.69 -4.02
CA ASP A 257 8.60 7.55 -4.33
C ASP A 257 7.54 7.31 -3.25
N SER A 258 7.77 7.71 -2.00
CA SER A 258 6.74 7.66 -0.96
C SER A 258 5.78 8.87 -1.00
N GLY A 259 6.27 10.05 -1.40
CA GLY A 259 5.54 11.30 -1.27
C GLY A 259 5.24 11.72 0.18
N LEU A 260 5.70 10.94 1.17
CA LEU A 260 5.35 11.14 2.58
C LEU A 260 6.26 12.14 3.30
N LEU A 261 7.38 12.52 2.68
CA LEU A 261 8.38 13.39 3.28
C LEU A 261 8.31 14.84 2.79
N GLU A 262 7.39 15.17 1.88
CA GLU A 262 7.22 16.52 1.35
C GLU A 262 6.76 17.54 2.42
N GLY A 263 6.06 17.08 3.45
CA GLY A 263 5.62 17.94 4.57
C GLY A 263 6.73 18.35 5.55
N TYR A 264 7.94 17.77 5.42
CA TYR A 264 9.08 18.14 6.25
C TYR A 264 9.83 19.32 5.65
N GLY A 265 9.77 20.47 6.29
CA GLY A 265 10.40 21.71 5.79
C GLY A 265 11.94 21.67 5.71
N ARG A 266 12.59 20.68 6.33
CA ARG A 266 14.04 20.47 6.30
C ARG A 266 14.36 19.00 6.05
N ASN A 267 15.31 18.73 5.16
CA ASN A 267 15.75 17.36 4.84
C ASN A 267 16.19 16.58 6.09
N ARG A 268 16.83 17.24 7.08
CA ARG A 268 17.24 16.60 8.35
C ARG A 268 16.08 15.92 9.07
N ALA A 269 14.91 16.58 9.15
CA ALA A 269 13.74 16.00 9.80
C ALA A 269 13.16 14.83 8.99
N GLY A 270 13.19 14.91 7.64
CA GLY A 270 12.83 13.80 6.77
C GLY A 270 13.77 12.60 6.91
N MET A 271 15.08 12.83 7.00
CA MET A 271 16.08 11.78 7.25
C MET A 271 15.85 11.10 8.60
N GLU A 272 15.53 11.85 9.65
CA GLU A 272 15.17 11.31 10.97
C GLU A 272 13.91 10.45 10.90
N ALA A 273 12.89 10.87 10.16
CA ALA A 273 11.69 10.07 9.96
C ALA A 273 11.99 8.74 9.23
N VAL A 274 12.94 8.73 8.27
CA VAL A 274 13.38 7.51 7.59
C VAL A 274 14.12 6.58 8.56
N ARG A 275 15.05 7.09 9.39
CA ARG A 275 15.73 6.31 10.43
C ARG A 275 14.74 5.66 11.40
N ASN A 276 13.76 6.44 11.86
CA ASN A 276 12.74 5.94 12.76
C ASN A 276 11.89 4.85 12.10
N ALA A 277 11.57 4.98 10.81
CA ALA A 277 10.86 3.96 10.07
C ALA A 277 11.69 2.66 9.92
N PHE A 278 13.00 2.73 9.66
CA PHE A 278 13.86 1.54 9.64
C PHE A 278 13.98 0.88 11.01
N ASN A 279 14.10 1.66 12.09
CA ASN A 279 14.07 1.13 13.47
C ASN A 279 12.75 0.38 13.74
N GLU A 280 11.64 0.92 13.27
CA GLU A 280 10.33 0.28 13.43
C GLU A 280 10.23 -1.03 12.64
N LEU A 281 10.77 -1.08 11.41
CA LEU A 281 10.86 -2.30 10.61
C LEU A 281 11.72 -3.37 11.29
N ALA A 282 12.84 -2.99 11.90
CA ALA A 282 13.69 -3.93 12.62
C ALA A 282 13.03 -4.47 13.89
N ASN A 283 12.39 -3.60 14.67
CA ASN A 283 11.67 -3.98 15.87
C ASN A 283 10.53 -4.98 15.57
N ASN A 284 9.96 -4.90 14.38
CA ASN A 284 8.93 -5.82 13.90
C ASN A 284 9.49 -6.99 13.07
N GLY A 285 10.81 -7.23 13.11
CA GLY A 285 11.44 -8.41 12.52
C GLY A 285 11.48 -8.42 10.99
N ILE A 286 11.42 -7.27 10.32
CA ILE A 286 11.57 -7.16 8.86
C ILE A 286 13.05 -6.99 8.48
N LEU A 287 13.78 -6.14 9.21
CA LEU A 287 15.19 -5.89 9.00
C LEU A 287 16.04 -6.54 10.09
N GLN A 288 17.23 -6.95 9.72
CA GLN A 288 18.23 -7.46 10.65
C GLN A 288 18.96 -6.29 11.31
N PRO A 289 19.14 -6.29 12.64
CA PRO A 289 20.04 -5.36 13.31
C PRO A 289 21.50 -5.60 12.89
N ILE A 290 22.22 -4.52 12.69
CA ILE A 290 23.65 -4.51 12.30
C ILE A 290 24.45 -3.95 13.47
N LEU A 291 25.59 -4.58 13.78
CA LEU A 291 26.55 -4.07 14.73
C LEU A 291 27.50 -3.12 13.99
N GLU A 292 27.35 -1.82 14.20
CA GLU A 292 28.33 -0.81 13.76
C GLU A 292 29.34 -0.54 14.87
N LYS A 293 30.62 -0.65 14.52
CA LYS A 293 31.74 -0.28 15.42
C LYS A 293 32.17 1.13 15.06
N GLU A 294 31.83 2.13 15.85
CA GLU A 294 32.39 3.48 15.79
C GLU A 294 33.43 3.64 16.88
N GLY A 295 34.68 3.33 16.55
CA GLY A 295 35.78 3.40 17.50
C GLY A 295 35.68 2.36 18.65
N LYS A 296 35.46 2.85 19.89
CA LYS A 296 35.25 2.00 21.09
C LYS A 296 33.79 1.72 21.38
N ASP A 297 32.87 2.42 20.71
CA ASP A 297 31.42 2.30 20.94
C ASP A 297 30.79 1.34 19.92
N GLU A 298 30.07 0.35 20.41
CA GLU A 298 29.28 -0.55 19.57
C GLU A 298 27.84 -0.05 19.53
N LYS A 299 27.35 0.32 18.33
CA LYS A 299 25.98 0.74 18.11
C LYS A 299 25.25 -0.29 17.28
N VAL A 300 24.09 -0.72 17.76
CA VAL A 300 23.20 -1.61 17.01
C VAL A 300 22.20 -0.76 16.22
N THR A 301 22.27 -0.81 14.89
CA THR A 301 21.36 -0.10 14.00
C THR A 301 20.81 -1.07 12.94
N PRO A 302 19.60 -0.84 12.41
CA PRO A 302 19.06 -1.69 11.33
C PRO A 302 19.51 -1.26 9.92
N PHE A 303 20.38 -0.26 9.80
CA PHE A 303 20.87 0.30 8.54
C PHE A 303 22.27 0.85 8.70
N MET A 304 23.00 0.89 7.60
CA MET A 304 24.24 1.66 7.46
C MET A 304 23.94 2.91 6.62
N GLU A 305 24.59 4.03 6.96
CA GLU A 305 24.45 5.30 6.25
C GLU A 305 25.74 5.67 5.53
N ASN A 306 25.66 5.81 4.20
CA ASN A 306 26.72 6.40 3.40
C ASN A 306 26.26 7.78 2.91
N LYS A 307 26.91 8.84 3.43
CA LYS A 307 26.61 10.23 3.05
C LYS A 307 27.25 10.55 1.71
N ILE A 308 26.45 11.10 0.80
CA ILE A 308 26.93 11.70 -0.45
C ILE A 308 27.16 13.18 -0.18
N ILE A 309 28.43 13.58 -0.28
CA ILE A 309 28.82 14.97 -0.04
C ILE A 309 28.88 15.72 -1.37
N GLY A 310 28.17 16.81 -1.46
CA GLY A 310 28.16 17.70 -2.62
C GLY A 310 29.35 18.65 -2.67
N SER A 311 29.43 19.45 -3.72
CA SER A 311 30.53 20.37 -3.99
C SER A 311 30.78 21.44 -2.91
N LYS A 312 29.77 21.76 -2.09
CA LYS A 312 29.82 22.71 -0.98
C LYS A 312 30.09 22.07 0.38
N CYS A 313 30.58 20.83 0.41
CA CYS A 313 30.77 20.01 1.63
C CYS A 313 29.47 19.82 2.44
N GLU A 314 28.30 19.99 1.83
CA GLU A 314 27.01 19.69 2.43
C GLU A 314 26.56 18.28 2.06
N VAL A 315 25.77 17.64 2.94
CA VAL A 315 25.18 16.33 2.65
C VAL A 315 24.10 16.52 1.60
N GLU A 316 24.38 16.08 0.37
CA GLU A 316 23.46 16.15 -0.76
C GLU A 316 22.42 15.03 -0.72
N ASP A 317 22.85 13.81 -0.37
CA ASP A 317 21.97 12.64 -0.25
C ASP A 317 22.55 11.63 0.76
N ILE A 318 21.74 10.63 1.15
CA ILE A 318 22.17 9.52 2.00
C ILE A 318 21.76 8.22 1.32
N VAL A 319 22.69 7.27 1.22
CA VAL A 319 22.42 5.88 0.85
C VAL A 319 22.24 5.07 2.12
N TYR A 320 21.06 4.52 2.31
CA TYR A 320 20.76 3.56 3.36
C TYR A 320 20.99 2.14 2.84
N THR A 321 21.82 1.37 3.54
CA THR A 321 22.02 -0.06 3.29
C THR A 321 21.35 -0.84 4.40
N VAL A 322 20.42 -1.73 4.05
CA VAL A 322 19.65 -2.56 4.98
C VAL A 322 19.82 -4.04 4.63
N PHE A 323 19.65 -4.91 5.63
CA PHE A 323 19.68 -6.35 5.47
C PHE A 323 18.35 -6.96 5.91
N PRO A 324 17.84 -7.96 5.18
CA PRO A 324 16.59 -8.62 5.54
C PRO A 324 16.80 -9.53 6.75
N SER A 325 15.81 -9.60 7.62
CA SER A 325 15.79 -10.63 8.66
C SER A 325 15.64 -12.04 8.06
N ALA A 326 15.90 -13.07 8.86
CA ALA A 326 15.64 -14.46 8.47
C ALA A 326 14.16 -14.69 8.17
N GLN A 327 13.27 -14.06 8.95
CA GLN A 327 11.83 -14.14 8.75
C GLN A 327 11.43 -13.53 7.41
N PHE A 328 11.81 -12.29 7.13
CA PHE A 328 11.48 -11.61 5.86
C PHE A 328 12.06 -12.36 4.65
N SER A 329 13.29 -12.89 4.78
CA SER A 329 13.93 -13.72 3.74
C SER A 329 13.12 -15.00 3.46
N SER A 330 12.63 -15.67 4.50
CA SER A 330 11.79 -16.87 4.37
C SER A 330 10.44 -16.54 3.71
N GLU A 331 9.79 -15.44 4.13
CA GLU A 331 8.54 -14.95 3.55
C GLU A 331 8.69 -14.59 2.07
N SER A 332 9.81 -13.92 1.70
CA SER A 332 10.12 -13.56 0.31
C SER A 332 10.32 -14.80 -0.57
N LYS A 333 11.08 -15.81 -0.10
CA LYS A 333 11.27 -17.07 -0.82
C LYS A 333 9.96 -17.83 -1.05
N ARG A 334 9.10 -17.87 -0.02
CA ARG A 334 7.77 -18.50 -0.13
C ARG A 334 6.87 -17.77 -1.13
N ALA A 335 6.87 -16.42 -1.09
CA ALA A 335 6.11 -15.62 -2.04
C ALA A 335 6.58 -15.86 -3.49
N ASN A 336 7.90 -15.97 -3.72
CA ASN A 336 8.46 -16.30 -5.04
C ASN A 336 8.03 -17.69 -5.51
N ALA A 337 8.13 -18.71 -4.65
CA ALA A 337 7.73 -20.08 -4.98
C ALA A 337 6.25 -20.14 -5.37
N ASN A 338 5.37 -19.41 -4.65
CA ASN A 338 3.97 -19.34 -4.98
C ASN A 338 3.72 -18.69 -6.35
N VAL A 339 4.36 -17.57 -6.66
CA VAL A 339 4.24 -16.89 -7.96
C VAL A 339 4.71 -17.78 -9.10
N ASN A 340 5.86 -18.47 -8.94
CA ASN A 340 6.40 -19.35 -9.97
C ASN A 340 5.45 -20.54 -10.23
N ARG A 341 4.95 -21.19 -9.17
CA ARG A 341 3.98 -22.28 -9.29
C ARG A 341 2.71 -21.85 -10.05
N LEU A 342 2.21 -20.63 -9.79
CA LEU A 342 1.02 -20.12 -10.45
C LEU A 342 1.28 -19.83 -11.94
N LYS A 343 2.45 -19.27 -12.27
CA LYS A 343 2.85 -19.00 -13.65
C LYS A 343 3.03 -20.31 -14.44
N GLU A 344 3.63 -21.34 -13.84
CA GLU A 344 3.79 -22.66 -14.45
C GLU A 344 2.42 -23.30 -14.75
N LYS A 345 1.48 -23.29 -13.80
CA LYS A 345 0.11 -23.77 -14.03
C LYS A 345 -0.58 -23.01 -15.15
N SER A 346 -0.53 -21.67 -15.14
CA SER A 346 -1.14 -20.84 -16.18
C SER A 346 -0.52 -21.04 -17.58
N SER A 347 0.73 -21.51 -17.67
CA SER A 347 1.38 -21.83 -18.94
C SER A 347 1.07 -23.24 -19.43
N ALA A 348 0.81 -24.18 -18.54
CA ALA A 348 0.42 -25.54 -18.87
C ALA A 348 -1.03 -25.65 -19.39
N ASP A 349 -1.86 -24.65 -19.03
CA ASP A 349 -3.27 -24.59 -19.43
C ASP A 349 -3.52 -23.80 -20.73
N ARG A 350 -2.46 -23.26 -21.35
CA ARG A 350 -2.48 -22.64 -22.68
C ARG A 350 -1.99 -23.56 -23.76
#